data_5e77484247930f7ccf957fd91abe92dc
#
_entry.id   5e77484247930f7ccf957fd91abe92dc
#
_cell.length_a   1.000
_cell.length_b   1.000
_cell.length_c   1.000
_cell.angle_alpha   90.00
_cell.angle_beta   90.00
_cell.angle_gamma   90.00
#
_symmetry.space_group_name_H-M   'P 1'
#
loop_
_entity.id
_entity.type
_entity.pdbx_description
1 polymer ?
#
loop_
_entity_poly.entity_id
_entity_poly.type
_entity_poly.pdbx_seq_one_letter_code
_entity_poly.pdbx_strand_id
1 'polypeptide(L)'
;MKRIIKNRKEAYYNRKVCYCCEKPYEQAHSFYKEMCHECGEFNLLKRQQRTDLRGYRALVTGGRVKIGFETAKLLLEMGADVVITTRFPRDAYKRYEALHNFSEFKHHLQIIGVDFRNINSIHNLILYIKDKPLDILINNAAQTVRRPAPYYRHLLKDELLASPCENIISLYGDEKKQQEQLFPHIVNQSLNSAAMSQLKLLPEDNICNPDIFPPGKLDKDGQQIDLRKMNSWMYQFEEIPILELYEVLQINLVAPVILTQQLMPLLMHSGRKSYVINVSAMEGNFFAPRKNSRHVHTNIAKAGLNMLTRTVSSHLKQFNIFMNSVDTGWITNEKPNPQNLGPDKRKTIMAIDETDGAMRILDPIIRGIGGSEDFGKLFKNYHEYPW
;
A
#
# COMPACT_ATOMS: atom_id res chain seq x y z
N MET A 1 48.69 -11.18 21.41
CA MET A 1 47.75 -11.82 20.49
C MET A 1 46.28 -11.71 20.90
N LYS A 2 45.86 -12.09 22.12
CA LYS A 2 44.44 -11.98 22.56
C LYS A 2 43.84 -10.55 22.53
N ARG A 3 44.64 -9.52 22.79
CA ARG A 3 44.19 -8.10 22.77
C ARG A 3 43.94 -7.57 21.37
N ILE A 4 44.71 -8.02 20.37
CA ILE A 4 44.55 -7.65 18.95
C ILE A 4 43.31 -8.31 18.34
N ILE A 5 42.99 -9.56 18.75
CA ILE A 5 41.81 -10.29 18.32
C ILE A 5 40.55 -9.69 18.92
N LYS A 6 40.60 -9.21 20.18
CA LYS A 6 39.47 -8.54 20.83
C LYS A 6 39.17 -7.21 20.16
N ASN A 7 40.19 -6.39 19.87
CA ASN A 7 40.01 -5.10 19.16
C ASN A 7 39.53 -5.27 17.71
N ARG A 8 39.92 -6.34 17.00
CA ARG A 8 39.39 -6.65 15.67
C ARG A 8 37.93 -7.10 15.72
N LYS A 9 37.51 -7.88 16.71
CA LYS A 9 36.11 -8.26 16.91
C LYS A 9 35.26 -7.04 17.30
N GLU A 10 35.70 -6.18 18.20
CA GLU A 10 34.98 -4.94 18.57
C GLU A 10 34.88 -3.95 17.42
N ALA A 11 35.91 -3.83 16.57
CA ALA A 11 35.84 -3.02 15.33
C ALA A 11 34.87 -3.61 14.27
N TYR A 12 34.71 -4.93 14.26
CA TYR A 12 33.78 -5.61 13.37
C TYR A 12 32.29 -5.45 13.81
N TYR A 13 32.05 -5.41 15.14
CA TYR A 13 30.74 -5.22 15.74
C TYR A 13 30.23 -3.77 15.66
N ASN A 14 31.09 -2.79 15.40
CA ASN A 14 30.75 -1.38 15.31
C ASN A 14 30.58 -0.86 13.86
N ARG A 15 30.79 -1.70 12.85
CA ARG A 15 30.58 -1.29 11.45
C ARG A 15 29.10 -1.27 11.15
N LYS A 16 28.61 -0.12 10.61
CA LYS A 16 27.27 -0.03 10.04
C LYS A 16 27.15 -0.95 8.84
N VAL A 17 25.99 -1.58 8.69
CA VAL A 17 25.66 -2.46 7.57
C VAL A 17 24.67 -1.72 6.67
N CYS A 18 24.95 -1.67 5.38
CA CYS A 18 24.12 -0.97 4.40
C CYS A 18 22.75 -1.64 4.28
N TYR A 19 21.69 -0.84 4.34
CA TYR A 19 20.31 -1.30 4.22
C TYR A 19 20.03 -2.04 2.90
N CYS A 20 20.65 -1.64 1.79
CA CYS A 20 20.38 -2.23 0.48
C CYS A 20 21.25 -3.44 0.15
N CYS A 21 22.60 -3.31 0.25
CA CYS A 21 23.52 -4.36 -0.17
C CYS A 21 23.99 -5.27 0.98
N GLU A 22 23.58 -4.98 2.22
CA GLU A 22 23.92 -5.72 3.44
C GLU A 22 25.44 -5.83 3.70
N LYS A 23 26.25 -5.02 3.01
CA LYS A 23 27.71 -4.95 3.23
C LYS A 23 28.06 -3.92 4.30
N PRO A 24 29.09 -4.14 5.11
CA PRO A 24 29.60 -3.13 6.02
C PRO A 24 30.14 -1.92 5.27
N TYR A 25 29.91 -0.72 5.82
CA TYR A 25 30.42 0.54 5.27
C TYR A 25 30.98 1.46 6.38
N GLU A 26 31.88 2.35 6.00
CA GLU A 26 32.49 3.31 6.91
C GLU A 26 31.83 4.67 6.81
N GLN A 27 31.51 5.11 5.61
CA GLN A 27 30.86 6.40 5.35
C GLN A 27 29.44 6.22 4.81
N ALA A 28 28.48 6.82 5.51
CA ALA A 28 27.09 6.87 5.06
C ALA A 28 26.89 7.86 3.92
N HIS A 29 25.93 7.59 3.04
CA HIS A 29 25.49 8.55 2.04
C HIS A 29 24.93 9.82 2.70
N SER A 30 25.09 10.98 2.05
CA SER A 30 24.69 12.29 2.59
C SER A 30 23.19 12.38 2.88
N PHE A 31 22.35 11.83 2.00
CA PHE A 31 20.89 11.80 2.12
C PHE A 31 20.42 10.54 2.86
N TYR A 32 20.86 9.35 2.44
CA TYR A 32 20.47 8.04 3.03
C TYR A 32 21.45 7.59 4.13
N LYS A 33 21.14 7.93 5.37
CA LYS A 33 22.04 7.71 6.52
C LYS A 33 22.32 6.23 6.87
N GLU A 34 21.47 5.31 6.38
CA GLU A 34 21.56 3.86 6.59
C GLU A 34 22.03 3.11 5.34
N MET A 35 22.62 3.81 4.36
CA MET A 35 23.17 3.23 3.14
C MET A 35 24.64 3.61 2.94
N CYS A 36 25.40 2.73 2.30
CA CYS A 36 26.72 3.08 1.76
C CYS A 36 26.58 4.08 0.62
N HIS A 37 27.66 4.75 0.25
CA HIS A 37 27.65 5.80 -0.78
C HIS A 37 27.04 5.31 -2.10
N GLU A 38 27.52 4.18 -2.62
CA GLU A 38 27.07 3.61 -3.91
C GLU A 38 25.56 3.30 -3.93
N CYS A 39 25.06 2.61 -2.88
CA CYS A 39 23.63 2.33 -2.79
C CYS A 39 22.80 3.58 -2.61
N GLY A 40 23.31 4.57 -1.86
CA GLY A 40 22.64 5.85 -1.67
C GLY A 40 22.52 6.64 -2.98
N GLU A 41 23.60 6.77 -3.75
CA GLU A 41 23.57 7.43 -5.06
C GLU A 41 22.62 6.73 -6.03
N PHE A 42 22.65 5.39 -6.09
CA PHE A 42 21.74 4.62 -6.92
C PHE A 42 20.26 4.85 -6.53
N ASN A 43 19.94 4.81 -5.22
CA ASN A 43 18.56 5.08 -4.77
C ASN A 43 18.14 6.53 -5.04
N LEU A 44 19.06 7.50 -4.90
CA LEU A 44 18.79 8.90 -5.21
C LEU A 44 18.50 9.12 -6.71
N LEU A 45 19.28 8.49 -7.58
CA LEU A 45 19.03 8.48 -9.02
C LEU A 45 17.64 7.91 -9.33
N LYS A 46 17.30 6.74 -8.73
CA LYS A 46 15.99 6.10 -8.89
C LYS A 46 14.85 6.99 -8.39
N ARG A 47 15.03 7.65 -7.25
CA ARG A 47 14.06 8.58 -6.67
C ARG A 47 13.71 9.75 -7.61
N GLN A 48 14.67 10.18 -8.43
CA GLN A 48 14.51 11.29 -9.37
C GLN A 48 13.98 10.88 -10.76
N GLN A 49 13.90 9.57 -11.05
CA GLN A 49 13.42 9.11 -12.34
C GLN A 49 11.99 9.56 -12.61
N ARG A 50 11.73 9.99 -13.83
CA ARG A 50 10.40 10.33 -14.35
C ARG A 50 10.25 9.80 -15.78
N THR A 51 9.02 9.67 -16.23
CA THR A 51 8.67 9.34 -17.61
C THR A 51 7.40 10.07 -18.01
N ASP A 52 7.10 10.19 -19.29
CA ASP A 52 5.85 10.79 -19.75
C ASP A 52 4.73 9.73 -19.71
N LEU A 53 3.69 10.00 -18.91
CA LEU A 53 2.51 9.14 -18.76
C LEU A 53 1.24 9.81 -19.29
N ARG A 54 1.34 10.86 -20.08
CA ARG A 54 0.17 11.50 -20.69
C ARG A 54 -0.60 10.51 -21.56
N GLY A 55 -1.90 10.43 -21.33
CA GLY A 55 -2.77 9.47 -21.96
C GLY A 55 -2.75 8.06 -21.38
N TYR A 56 -1.95 7.81 -20.33
CA TYR A 56 -2.05 6.57 -19.53
C TYR A 56 -3.13 6.74 -18.45
N ARG A 57 -3.91 5.68 -18.24
CA ARG A 57 -4.89 5.62 -17.15
C ARG A 57 -4.45 4.59 -16.11
N ALA A 58 -4.37 5.01 -14.86
CA ALA A 58 -3.91 4.20 -13.74
C ALA A 58 -5.00 4.02 -12.68
N LEU A 59 -5.12 2.81 -12.13
CA LEU A 59 -5.86 2.52 -10.90
C LEU A 59 -4.88 2.19 -9.78
N VAL A 60 -4.87 3.00 -8.71
CA VAL A 60 -4.06 2.78 -7.52
C VAL A 60 -4.97 2.44 -6.35
N THR A 61 -4.91 1.22 -5.86
CA THR A 61 -5.68 0.84 -4.68
C THR A 61 -5.01 1.36 -3.40
N GLY A 62 -5.80 1.98 -2.50
CA GLY A 62 -5.28 2.51 -1.23
C GLY A 62 -4.45 3.80 -1.39
N GLY A 63 -4.91 4.75 -2.22
CA GLY A 63 -4.18 5.98 -2.58
C GLY A 63 -4.30 7.16 -1.61
N ARG A 64 -4.75 6.97 -0.35
CA ARG A 64 -5.03 8.07 0.58
C ARG A 64 -3.81 8.58 1.35
N VAL A 65 -2.93 7.69 1.78
CA VAL A 65 -1.80 7.98 2.68
C VAL A 65 -0.58 7.14 2.31
N LYS A 66 0.58 7.51 2.84
CA LYS A 66 1.84 6.76 2.75
C LYS A 66 2.21 6.45 1.28
N ILE A 67 2.70 5.23 1.03
CA ILE A 67 3.21 4.79 -0.27
C ILE A 67 2.17 4.95 -1.39
N GLY A 68 0.91 4.59 -1.12
CA GLY A 68 -0.15 4.70 -2.13
C GLY A 68 -0.45 6.15 -2.54
N PHE A 69 -0.43 7.08 -1.60
CA PHE A 69 -0.55 8.52 -1.88
C PHE A 69 0.62 9.02 -2.72
N GLU A 70 1.85 8.73 -2.32
CA GLU A 70 3.05 9.13 -3.07
C GLU A 70 3.08 8.50 -4.48
N THR A 71 2.67 7.24 -4.62
CA THR A 71 2.59 6.56 -5.93
C THR A 71 1.59 7.27 -6.84
N ALA A 72 0.39 7.57 -6.37
CA ALA A 72 -0.62 8.25 -7.17
C ALA A 72 -0.22 9.70 -7.49
N LYS A 73 0.37 10.42 -6.53
CA LYS A 73 0.92 11.77 -6.76
C LYS A 73 1.97 11.76 -7.88
N LEU A 74 2.93 10.85 -7.83
CA LEU A 74 3.97 10.75 -8.85
C LEU A 74 3.43 10.38 -10.23
N LEU A 75 2.40 9.52 -10.30
CA LEU A 75 1.70 9.23 -11.57
C LEU A 75 1.02 10.46 -12.15
N LEU A 76 0.34 11.26 -11.31
CA LEU A 76 -0.29 12.53 -11.70
C LEU A 76 0.76 13.55 -12.19
N GLU A 77 1.87 13.71 -11.47
CA GLU A 77 2.98 14.58 -11.84
C GLU A 77 3.64 14.15 -13.16
N MET A 78 3.59 12.88 -13.51
CA MET A 78 4.03 12.35 -14.81
C MET A 78 2.95 12.45 -15.91
N GLY A 79 1.76 12.99 -15.60
CA GLY A 79 0.69 13.28 -16.55
C GLY A 79 -0.35 12.18 -16.75
N ALA A 80 -0.37 11.14 -15.92
CA ALA A 80 -1.38 10.08 -16.02
C ALA A 80 -2.76 10.52 -15.49
N ASP A 81 -3.84 9.95 -16.05
CA ASP A 81 -5.15 9.95 -15.44
C ASP A 81 -5.19 8.91 -14.32
N VAL A 82 -5.42 9.33 -13.08
CA VAL A 82 -5.30 8.45 -11.91
C VAL A 82 -6.63 8.31 -11.20
N VAL A 83 -7.06 7.07 -11.05
CA VAL A 83 -8.15 6.67 -10.15
C VAL A 83 -7.53 6.09 -8.89
N ILE A 84 -7.88 6.63 -7.73
CA ILE A 84 -7.50 6.03 -6.45
C ILE A 84 -8.71 5.46 -5.71
N THR A 85 -8.49 4.40 -4.94
CA THR A 85 -9.49 3.90 -4.00
C THR A 85 -9.08 4.14 -2.56
N THR A 86 -10.06 4.38 -1.71
CA THR A 86 -9.86 4.54 -0.27
C THR A 86 -11.17 4.34 0.49
N ARG A 87 -11.10 4.03 1.77
CA ARG A 87 -12.27 4.04 2.66
C ARG A 87 -12.74 5.47 3.01
N PHE A 88 -11.84 6.46 2.90
CA PHE A 88 -12.05 7.84 3.33
C PHE A 88 -11.75 8.81 2.18
N PRO A 89 -12.68 8.95 1.22
CA PRO A 89 -12.47 9.75 0.01
C PRO A 89 -12.32 11.25 0.29
N ARG A 90 -12.99 11.78 1.31
CA ARG A 90 -12.88 13.20 1.66
C ARG A 90 -11.54 13.56 2.28
N ASP A 91 -11.05 12.72 3.20
CA ASP A 91 -9.71 12.90 3.75
C ASP A 91 -8.65 12.76 2.64
N ALA A 92 -8.83 11.82 1.72
CA ALA A 92 -7.95 11.71 0.56
C ALA A 92 -7.94 13.00 -0.26
N TYR A 93 -9.13 13.52 -0.64
CA TYR A 93 -9.24 14.76 -1.42
C TYR A 93 -8.50 15.92 -0.76
N LYS A 94 -8.72 16.17 0.54
CA LYS A 94 -8.03 17.22 1.29
C LYS A 94 -6.51 17.11 1.22
N ARG A 95 -5.97 15.88 1.20
CA ARG A 95 -4.53 15.63 1.11
C ARG A 95 -3.97 15.99 -0.26
N TYR A 96 -4.67 15.64 -1.33
CA TYR A 96 -4.27 16.04 -2.69
C TYR A 96 -4.46 17.55 -2.91
N GLU A 97 -5.56 18.12 -2.45
CA GLU A 97 -5.85 19.56 -2.54
C GLU A 97 -4.78 20.42 -1.84
N ALA A 98 -4.17 19.90 -0.77
CA ALA A 98 -3.09 20.57 -0.05
C ALA A 98 -1.74 20.56 -0.80
N LEU A 99 -1.61 19.84 -1.91
CA LEU A 99 -0.38 19.87 -2.72
C LEU A 99 -0.27 21.18 -3.49
N HIS A 100 0.93 21.76 -3.50
CA HIS A 100 1.18 23.07 -4.13
C HIS A 100 0.87 23.11 -5.64
N ASN A 101 0.99 21.96 -6.31
CA ASN A 101 0.74 21.78 -7.74
C ASN A 101 -0.61 21.10 -8.06
N PHE A 102 -1.54 21.04 -7.10
CA PHE A 102 -2.82 20.34 -7.28
C PHE A 102 -3.62 20.87 -8.48
N SER A 103 -3.61 22.19 -8.71
CA SER A 103 -4.31 22.81 -9.84
C SER A 103 -3.89 22.29 -11.22
N GLU A 104 -2.66 21.78 -11.34
CA GLU A 104 -2.11 21.29 -12.60
C GLU A 104 -2.70 19.93 -13.00
N PHE A 105 -3.06 19.11 -12.02
CA PHE A 105 -3.53 17.73 -12.25
C PHE A 105 -4.89 17.39 -11.63
N LYS A 106 -5.60 18.35 -11.02
CA LYS A 106 -6.89 18.07 -10.36
C LYS A 106 -7.90 17.37 -11.26
N HIS A 107 -7.92 17.69 -12.56
CA HIS A 107 -8.83 17.09 -13.53
C HIS A 107 -8.44 15.67 -13.95
N HIS A 108 -7.22 15.24 -13.63
CA HIS A 108 -6.71 13.90 -13.88
C HIS A 108 -6.87 12.97 -12.65
N LEU A 109 -7.38 13.47 -11.52
CA LEU A 109 -7.57 12.70 -10.30
C LEU A 109 -9.03 12.35 -10.09
N GLN A 110 -9.33 11.06 -9.89
CA GLN A 110 -10.60 10.54 -9.42
C GLN A 110 -10.41 9.75 -8.13
N ILE A 111 -11.29 9.97 -7.16
CA ILE A 111 -11.23 9.33 -5.84
C ILE A 111 -12.51 8.55 -5.61
N ILE A 112 -12.37 7.26 -5.33
CA ILE A 112 -13.51 6.35 -5.16
C ILE A 112 -13.52 5.79 -3.75
N GLY A 113 -14.66 5.92 -3.06
CA GLY A 113 -14.89 5.33 -1.75
C GLY A 113 -15.12 3.82 -1.85
N VAL A 114 -14.14 3.00 -1.45
CA VAL A 114 -14.21 1.54 -1.49
C VAL A 114 -13.68 0.94 -0.19
N ASP A 115 -14.41 -0.03 0.36
CA ASP A 115 -13.90 -0.90 1.41
C ASP A 115 -13.74 -2.32 0.85
N PHE A 116 -12.51 -2.78 0.72
CA PHE A 116 -12.20 -4.09 0.15
C PHE A 116 -12.59 -5.28 1.04
N ARG A 117 -13.05 -5.04 2.26
CA ARG A 117 -13.71 -6.09 3.06
C ARG A 117 -15.08 -6.46 2.48
N ASN A 118 -15.71 -5.56 1.72
CA ASN A 118 -17.01 -5.74 1.10
C ASN A 118 -16.86 -6.07 -0.38
N ILE A 119 -17.26 -7.28 -0.78
CA ILE A 119 -17.17 -7.76 -2.16
C ILE A 119 -18.05 -6.92 -3.12
N ASN A 120 -19.20 -6.40 -2.66
CA ASN A 120 -20.07 -5.55 -3.47
C ASN A 120 -19.38 -4.21 -3.78
N SER A 121 -18.60 -3.65 -2.83
CA SER A 121 -17.80 -2.47 -3.12
C SER A 121 -16.75 -2.71 -4.21
N ILE A 122 -16.16 -3.90 -4.26
CA ILE A 122 -15.21 -4.31 -5.32
C ILE A 122 -15.96 -4.42 -6.65
N HIS A 123 -17.13 -5.06 -6.65
CA HIS A 123 -17.94 -5.22 -7.85
C HIS A 123 -18.37 -3.87 -8.44
N ASN A 124 -18.84 -2.94 -7.60
CA ASN A 124 -19.25 -1.60 -8.02
C ASN A 124 -18.06 -0.79 -8.57
N LEU A 125 -16.88 -0.93 -7.97
CA LEU A 125 -15.65 -0.35 -8.50
C LEU A 125 -15.37 -0.87 -9.93
N ILE A 126 -15.44 -2.18 -10.14
CA ILE A 126 -15.23 -2.80 -11.45
C ILE A 126 -16.22 -2.28 -12.46
N LEU A 127 -17.50 -2.21 -12.11
CA LEU A 127 -18.56 -1.66 -12.99
C LEU A 127 -18.27 -0.21 -13.40
N TYR A 128 -17.79 0.61 -12.47
CA TYR A 128 -17.43 2.00 -12.75
C TYR A 128 -16.20 2.12 -13.65
N ILE A 129 -15.17 1.29 -13.42
CA ILE A 129 -13.90 1.37 -14.16
C ILE A 129 -14.04 0.88 -15.60
N LYS A 130 -14.97 -0.07 -15.89
CA LYS A 130 -15.06 -0.81 -17.16
C LYS A 130 -15.32 0.03 -18.41
N ASP A 131 -15.81 1.27 -18.27
CA ASP A 131 -16.22 2.09 -19.42
C ASP A 131 -15.03 2.72 -20.18
N LYS A 132 -13.82 2.64 -19.67
CA LYS A 132 -12.62 3.22 -20.30
C LYS A 132 -11.44 2.24 -20.20
N PRO A 133 -10.53 2.22 -21.20
CA PRO A 133 -9.30 1.44 -21.12
C PRO A 133 -8.51 1.73 -19.85
N LEU A 134 -7.76 0.75 -19.37
CA LEU A 134 -6.86 0.86 -18.24
C LEU A 134 -5.46 0.43 -18.67
N ASP A 135 -4.42 1.20 -18.34
CA ASP A 135 -3.04 0.91 -18.69
C ASP A 135 -2.23 0.37 -17.49
N ILE A 136 -2.57 0.85 -16.30
CA ILE A 136 -1.78 0.55 -15.08
C ILE A 136 -2.73 0.18 -13.94
N LEU A 137 -2.53 -1.01 -13.37
CA LEU A 137 -3.18 -1.46 -12.14
C LEU A 137 -2.13 -1.63 -11.04
N ILE A 138 -2.25 -0.88 -9.94
CA ILE A 138 -1.36 -1.00 -8.78
C ILE A 138 -2.17 -1.51 -7.58
N ASN A 139 -1.96 -2.77 -7.23
CA ASN A 139 -2.53 -3.44 -6.08
C ASN A 139 -1.69 -3.08 -4.82
N ASN A 140 -1.94 -1.89 -4.26
CA ASN A 140 -1.21 -1.35 -3.11
C ASN A 140 -2.02 -1.43 -1.81
N ALA A 141 -3.35 -1.38 -1.86
CA ALA A 141 -4.18 -1.44 -0.64
C ALA A 141 -3.84 -2.68 0.19
N ALA A 142 -3.52 -2.47 1.47
CA ALA A 142 -3.22 -3.54 2.40
C ALA A 142 -3.66 -3.17 3.83
N GLN A 143 -4.07 -4.17 4.59
CA GLN A 143 -4.23 -4.09 6.03
C GLN A 143 -3.10 -4.90 6.67
N THR A 144 -2.18 -4.22 7.36
CA THR A 144 -1.07 -4.83 8.11
C THR A 144 -1.42 -5.00 9.59
N VAL A 145 -2.20 -4.07 10.11
CA VAL A 145 -2.71 -4.05 11.48
C VAL A 145 -4.17 -3.63 11.43
N ARG A 146 -5.04 -4.41 12.06
CA ARG A 146 -6.44 -4.02 12.23
C ARG A 146 -6.54 -2.86 13.21
N ARG A 147 -7.15 -1.76 12.75
CA ARG A 147 -7.45 -0.61 13.58
C ARG A 147 -8.94 -0.63 13.96
N PRO A 148 -9.27 -0.54 15.24
CA PRO A 148 -10.66 -0.58 15.71
C PRO A 148 -11.42 0.71 15.36
N ALA A 149 -12.75 0.68 15.46
CA ALA A 149 -13.64 1.77 15.10
C ALA A 149 -13.23 3.14 15.71
N PRO A 150 -12.83 3.26 16.99
CA PRO A 150 -12.42 4.53 17.58
C PRO A 150 -11.23 5.21 16.89
N TYR A 151 -10.34 4.44 16.29
CA TYR A 151 -9.18 4.96 15.54
C TYR A 151 -9.58 5.85 14.37
N TYR A 152 -10.72 5.57 13.71
CA TYR A 152 -11.18 6.29 12.52
C TYR A 152 -12.19 7.39 12.82
N ARG A 153 -12.61 7.56 14.07
CA ARG A 153 -13.71 8.47 14.45
C ARG A 153 -13.47 9.92 14.00
N HIS A 154 -12.23 10.39 14.03
CA HIS A 154 -11.86 11.75 13.65
C HIS A 154 -12.14 12.06 12.16
N LEU A 155 -12.17 11.05 11.29
CA LEU A 155 -12.42 11.20 9.85
C LEU A 155 -13.91 11.28 9.51
N LEU A 156 -14.79 10.69 10.34
CA LEU A 156 -16.20 10.48 9.98
C LEU A 156 -16.99 11.77 9.80
N LYS A 157 -16.70 12.82 10.55
CA LYS A 157 -17.43 14.08 10.46
C LYS A 157 -17.41 14.61 9.03
N ASP A 158 -16.25 14.64 8.42
CA ASP A 158 -16.08 15.16 7.07
C ASP A 158 -16.63 14.19 6.01
N GLU A 159 -16.47 12.87 6.24
CA GLU A 159 -16.96 11.85 5.30
C GLU A 159 -18.48 11.76 5.22
N LEU A 160 -19.20 12.06 6.31
CA LEU A 160 -20.66 11.92 6.39
C LEU A 160 -21.43 13.21 6.09
N LEU A 161 -20.82 14.39 6.28
CA LEU A 161 -21.51 15.68 6.18
C LEU A 161 -21.12 16.50 4.93
N ALA A 162 -20.24 16.02 4.10
CA ALA A 162 -19.63 16.84 3.06
C ALA A 162 -20.52 17.02 1.83
N SER A 163 -20.43 18.21 1.22
CA SER A 163 -21.03 18.55 -0.06
C SER A 163 -20.44 17.74 -1.23
N PRO A 164 -21.12 17.62 -2.38
CA PRO A 164 -20.57 17.01 -3.57
C PRO A 164 -19.20 17.61 -3.95
N CYS A 165 -18.30 16.78 -4.48
CA CYS A 165 -17.00 17.18 -4.99
C CYS A 165 -16.73 16.45 -6.30
N GLU A 166 -16.33 17.17 -7.34
CA GLU A 166 -16.16 16.62 -8.69
C GLU A 166 -15.14 15.48 -8.78
N ASN A 167 -14.12 15.51 -7.93
CA ASN A 167 -13.09 14.48 -7.89
C ASN A 167 -13.51 13.22 -7.12
N ILE A 168 -14.60 13.29 -6.34
CA ILE A 168 -15.07 12.17 -5.52
C ILE A 168 -16.26 11.52 -6.19
N ILE A 169 -16.06 10.28 -6.61
CA ILE A 169 -17.08 9.47 -7.26
C ILE A 169 -17.82 8.66 -6.20
N SER A 170 -19.12 8.85 -6.12
CA SER A 170 -20.00 8.02 -5.30
C SER A 170 -20.48 6.82 -6.11
N LEU A 171 -20.15 5.62 -5.65
CA LEU A 171 -20.66 4.37 -6.26
C LEU A 171 -22.06 3.98 -5.77
N TYR A 172 -22.66 4.78 -4.89
CA TYR A 172 -23.91 4.45 -4.15
C TYR A 172 -25.10 5.33 -4.52
N GLY A 173 -24.98 6.22 -5.54
CA GLY A 173 -25.97 7.27 -5.82
C GLY A 173 -27.23 6.82 -6.56
N ASP A 174 -27.13 5.96 -7.58
CA ASP A 174 -28.22 5.61 -8.49
C ASP A 174 -28.62 4.13 -8.51
N GLU A 175 -27.92 3.28 -7.80
CA GLU A 175 -28.06 1.82 -7.88
C GLU A 175 -29.22 1.24 -7.05
N LYS A 176 -29.89 2.02 -6.19
CA LYS A 176 -31.06 1.54 -5.44
C LYS A 176 -32.11 0.88 -6.35
N LYS A 177 -32.26 1.37 -7.57
CA LYS A 177 -33.26 0.84 -8.52
C LYS A 177 -32.80 -0.43 -9.24
N GLN A 178 -31.51 -0.63 -9.47
CA GLN A 178 -31.02 -1.83 -10.19
C GLN A 178 -30.73 -3.00 -9.24
N GLN A 179 -30.25 -2.73 -8.02
CA GLN A 179 -29.98 -3.76 -7.02
C GLN A 179 -31.27 -4.35 -6.41
N GLU A 180 -32.35 -3.57 -6.29
CA GLU A 180 -33.66 -4.06 -5.85
C GLU A 180 -34.23 -5.13 -6.81
N GLN A 181 -33.83 -5.13 -8.09
CA GLN A 181 -34.27 -6.11 -9.07
C GLN A 181 -33.45 -7.40 -9.09
N LEU A 182 -32.15 -7.37 -8.71
CA LEU A 182 -31.27 -8.51 -8.81
C LEU A 182 -31.13 -9.31 -7.50
N PHE A 183 -31.19 -8.65 -6.33
CA PHE A 183 -31.03 -9.31 -5.05
C PHE A 183 -31.90 -8.68 -3.93
N PRO A 184 -33.22 -8.88 -3.95
CA PRO A 184 -34.13 -8.18 -3.04
C PRO A 184 -33.91 -8.45 -1.53
N HIS A 185 -33.18 -9.49 -1.18
CA HIS A 185 -32.95 -9.89 0.22
C HIS A 185 -31.57 -9.53 0.80
N ILE A 186 -30.64 -8.98 0.00
CA ILE A 186 -29.29 -8.61 0.43
C ILE A 186 -29.15 -7.09 0.62
N VAL A 187 -30.14 -6.33 0.18
CA VAL A 187 -30.10 -4.86 0.14
C VAL A 187 -30.79 -4.26 1.35
N ASN A 188 -30.15 -4.32 2.50
CA ASN A 188 -30.43 -3.31 3.52
C ASN A 188 -29.12 -2.86 4.18
N GLN A 189 -28.58 -1.80 3.68
CA GLN A 189 -27.49 -0.92 4.13
C GLN A 189 -26.32 -0.91 3.17
N SER A 190 -26.41 -0.12 2.11
CA SER A 190 -25.25 0.45 1.43
C SER A 190 -24.57 1.46 2.37
N LEU A 191 -23.91 0.96 3.40
CA LEU A 191 -23.04 1.79 4.23
C LEU A 191 -21.91 2.31 3.33
N ASN A 192 -21.72 3.62 3.28
CA ASN A 192 -20.56 4.16 2.59
C ASN A 192 -19.27 3.57 3.19
N SER A 193 -18.18 3.61 2.42
CA SER A 193 -16.91 2.99 2.79
C SER A 193 -16.35 3.48 4.14
N ALA A 194 -16.60 4.74 4.51
CA ALA A 194 -16.19 5.30 5.78
C ALA A 194 -17.02 4.76 6.95
N ALA A 195 -18.35 4.68 6.79
CA ALA A 195 -19.25 4.14 7.82
C ALA A 195 -18.95 2.68 8.15
N MET A 196 -18.50 1.88 7.17
CA MET A 196 -18.06 0.50 7.42
C MET A 196 -16.89 0.40 8.41
N SER A 197 -16.08 1.44 8.57
CA SER A 197 -14.99 1.47 9.56
C SER A 197 -15.51 1.50 11.00
N GLN A 198 -16.79 1.78 11.21
CA GLN A 198 -17.43 1.89 12.52
C GLN A 198 -18.19 0.63 12.94
N LEU A 199 -18.19 -0.42 12.12
CA LEU A 199 -18.77 -1.70 12.48
C LEU A 199 -18.00 -2.30 13.66
N LYS A 200 -18.74 -2.61 14.73
CA LYS A 200 -18.21 -3.21 15.95
C LYS A 200 -18.25 -4.74 15.80
N LEU A 201 -17.16 -5.30 15.34
CA LEU A 201 -17.06 -6.72 14.99
C LEU A 201 -16.23 -7.52 16.01
N LEU A 202 -15.33 -6.84 16.74
CA LEU A 202 -14.49 -7.43 17.79
C LEU A 202 -14.64 -6.64 19.10
N PRO A 203 -14.35 -7.25 20.25
CA PRO A 203 -14.42 -6.54 21.56
C PRO A 203 -13.60 -5.25 21.60
N GLU A 204 -12.46 -5.21 20.91
CA GLU A 204 -11.60 -4.02 20.84
C GLU A 204 -12.25 -2.82 20.11
N ASP A 205 -13.27 -3.05 19.28
CA ASP A 205 -14.03 -1.98 18.60
C ASP A 205 -14.88 -1.16 19.57
N ASN A 206 -15.08 -1.64 20.79
CA ASN A 206 -15.78 -0.93 21.87
C ASN A 206 -14.85 -0.10 22.77
N ILE A 207 -13.53 -0.13 22.54
CA ILE A 207 -12.57 0.63 23.36
C ILE A 207 -12.78 2.13 23.13
N CYS A 208 -13.43 2.81 24.08
CA CYS A 208 -13.63 4.26 24.07
C CYS A 208 -12.69 4.98 25.04
N ASN A 209 -11.45 4.53 25.16
CA ASN A 209 -10.47 5.10 26.07
C ASN A 209 -9.63 6.19 25.37
N PRO A 210 -9.74 7.48 25.78
CA PRO A 210 -8.96 8.57 25.22
C PRO A 210 -7.45 8.45 25.50
N ASP A 211 -7.03 7.67 26.48
CA ASP A 211 -5.61 7.40 26.75
C ASP A 211 -5.01 6.46 25.69
N ILE A 212 -5.83 5.66 25.02
CA ILE A 212 -5.41 4.74 23.95
C ILE A 212 -5.49 5.42 22.58
N PHE A 213 -6.56 6.17 22.33
CA PHE A 213 -6.79 6.93 21.09
C PHE A 213 -6.99 8.40 21.46
N PRO A 214 -5.91 9.15 21.78
CA PRO A 214 -6.03 10.52 22.28
C PRO A 214 -6.61 11.44 21.19
N PRO A 215 -7.78 12.08 21.45
CA PRO A 215 -8.44 12.93 20.48
C PRO A 215 -7.55 14.08 20.00
N GLY A 216 -7.50 14.32 18.68
CA GLY A 216 -6.73 15.40 18.08
C GLY A 216 -5.22 15.17 18.03
N LYS A 217 -4.69 14.06 18.59
CA LYS A 217 -3.27 13.70 18.44
C LYS A 217 -3.08 12.80 17.23
N LEU A 218 -2.48 13.34 16.20
CA LEU A 218 -2.22 12.66 14.94
C LEU A 218 -0.71 12.43 14.77
N ASP A 219 -0.36 11.43 13.96
CA ASP A 219 1.02 11.19 13.53
C ASP A 219 1.42 12.12 12.36
N LYS A 220 2.64 11.94 11.82
CA LYS A 220 3.15 12.72 10.68
C LYS A 220 2.28 12.57 9.42
N ASP A 221 1.55 11.47 9.29
CA ASP A 221 0.69 11.15 8.15
C ASP A 221 -0.77 11.59 8.40
N GLY A 222 -1.03 12.36 9.49
CA GLY A 222 -2.36 12.82 9.88
C GLY A 222 -3.28 11.69 10.31
N GLN A 223 -2.75 10.58 10.79
CA GLN A 223 -3.53 9.46 11.30
C GLN A 223 -3.57 9.47 12.82
N GLN A 224 -4.67 8.97 13.39
CA GLN A 224 -4.84 8.86 14.84
C GLN A 224 -3.68 8.09 15.48
N ILE A 225 -3.08 8.62 16.53
CA ILE A 225 -2.10 7.89 17.34
C ILE A 225 -2.79 6.72 18.03
N ASP A 226 -2.17 5.54 17.92
CA ASP A 226 -2.61 4.30 18.58
C ASP A 226 -1.63 3.91 19.67
N LEU A 227 -2.06 4.10 20.93
CA LEU A 227 -1.26 3.82 22.12
C LEU A 227 -1.57 2.44 22.73
N ARG A 228 -2.20 1.53 22.00
CA ARG A 228 -2.36 0.15 22.45
C ARG A 228 -0.99 -0.48 22.74
N LYS A 229 -0.89 -1.28 23.79
CA LYS A 229 0.34 -2.01 24.15
C LYS A 229 0.65 -3.16 23.19
N MET A 230 -0.40 -3.73 22.58
CA MET A 230 -0.32 -4.84 21.64
C MET A 230 -1.19 -4.55 20.41
N ASN A 231 -0.77 -5.04 19.27
CA ASN A 231 -1.54 -5.07 18.04
C ASN A 231 -1.21 -6.34 17.25
N SER A 232 -1.93 -6.62 16.19
CA SER A 232 -1.81 -7.84 15.40
C SER A 232 -0.45 -8.04 14.73
N TRP A 233 0.37 -7.00 14.59
CA TRP A 233 1.76 -7.13 14.15
C TRP A 233 2.62 -7.91 15.16
N MET A 234 2.25 -7.88 16.44
CA MET A 234 2.97 -8.56 17.52
C MET A 234 2.34 -9.88 17.94
N TYR A 235 1.12 -10.17 17.50
CA TYR A 235 0.40 -11.40 17.88
C TYR A 235 1.13 -12.65 17.39
N GLN A 236 1.12 -13.67 18.25
CA GLN A 236 1.49 -15.03 17.89
C GLN A 236 0.37 -15.66 17.03
N PHE A 237 0.65 -16.79 16.43
CA PHE A 237 -0.30 -17.47 15.54
C PHE A 237 -1.68 -17.70 16.19
N GLU A 238 -1.69 -18.18 17.41
CA GLU A 238 -2.90 -18.51 18.19
C GLU A 238 -3.66 -17.27 18.69
N GLU A 239 -3.03 -16.10 18.70
CA GLU A 239 -3.64 -14.84 19.17
C GLU A 239 -4.36 -14.07 18.06
N ILE A 240 -4.17 -14.46 16.79
CA ILE A 240 -4.74 -13.74 15.65
C ILE A 240 -6.27 -14.00 15.62
N PRO A 241 -7.11 -12.95 15.73
CA PRO A 241 -8.54 -13.11 15.60
C PRO A 241 -8.92 -13.64 14.20
N ILE A 242 -9.82 -14.62 14.15
CA ILE A 242 -10.29 -15.23 12.88
C ILE A 242 -10.82 -14.14 11.94
N LEU A 243 -11.55 -13.15 12.46
CA LEU A 243 -12.05 -12.04 11.66
C LEU A 243 -10.91 -11.25 11.00
N GLU A 244 -9.84 -10.95 11.73
CA GLU A 244 -8.70 -10.22 11.18
C GLU A 244 -7.96 -11.04 10.11
N LEU A 245 -7.85 -12.35 10.31
CA LEU A 245 -7.33 -13.26 9.28
C LEU A 245 -8.14 -13.14 7.99
N TYR A 246 -9.48 -13.20 8.07
CA TYR A 246 -10.35 -13.03 6.89
C TYR A 246 -10.22 -11.64 6.27
N GLU A 247 -10.23 -10.57 7.06
CA GLU A 247 -10.08 -9.19 6.55
C GLU A 247 -8.75 -9.03 5.79
N VAL A 248 -7.64 -9.52 6.35
CA VAL A 248 -6.32 -9.41 5.73
C VAL A 248 -6.24 -10.22 4.43
N LEU A 249 -6.76 -11.45 4.41
CA LEU A 249 -6.80 -12.24 3.19
C LEU A 249 -7.69 -11.59 2.12
N GLN A 250 -8.85 -11.07 2.52
CA GLN A 250 -9.78 -10.41 1.61
C GLN A 250 -9.16 -9.15 0.98
N ILE A 251 -8.54 -8.29 1.79
CA ILE A 251 -7.98 -7.02 1.32
C ILE A 251 -6.67 -7.23 0.56
N ASN A 252 -5.73 -8.03 1.13
CA ASN A 252 -4.36 -8.08 0.65
C ASN A 252 -4.15 -9.13 -0.46
N LEU A 253 -5.10 -10.04 -0.65
CA LEU A 253 -4.99 -11.13 -1.63
C LEU A 253 -6.22 -11.25 -2.53
N VAL A 254 -7.42 -11.47 -1.95
CA VAL A 254 -8.62 -11.78 -2.76
C VAL A 254 -9.03 -10.58 -3.62
N ALA A 255 -9.03 -9.36 -3.08
CA ALA A 255 -9.35 -8.15 -3.85
C ALA A 255 -8.36 -7.92 -5.01
N PRO A 256 -7.02 -8.00 -4.85
CA PRO A 256 -6.08 -7.98 -5.97
C PRO A 256 -6.33 -9.04 -7.04
N VAL A 257 -6.68 -10.28 -6.65
CA VAL A 257 -7.01 -11.36 -7.59
C VAL A 257 -8.25 -10.99 -8.41
N ILE A 258 -9.33 -10.56 -7.75
CA ILE A 258 -10.58 -10.17 -8.40
C ILE A 258 -10.34 -8.98 -9.34
N LEU A 259 -9.66 -7.93 -8.88
CA LEU A 259 -9.38 -6.75 -9.69
C LEU A 259 -8.53 -7.11 -10.92
N THR A 260 -7.47 -7.89 -10.75
CA THR A 260 -6.63 -8.31 -11.86
C THR A 260 -7.42 -9.10 -12.88
N GLN A 261 -8.22 -10.07 -12.45
CA GLN A 261 -9.04 -10.91 -13.31
C GLN A 261 -10.11 -10.09 -14.06
N GLN A 262 -10.87 -9.27 -13.34
CA GLN A 262 -12.03 -8.57 -13.90
C GLN A 262 -11.64 -7.35 -14.74
N LEU A 263 -10.49 -6.73 -14.48
CA LEU A 263 -9.98 -5.59 -15.25
C LEU A 263 -9.04 -6.01 -16.38
N MET A 264 -8.71 -7.30 -16.51
CA MET A 264 -7.87 -7.81 -17.60
C MET A 264 -8.36 -7.38 -18.99
N PRO A 265 -9.66 -7.43 -19.34
CA PRO A 265 -10.14 -6.96 -20.65
C PRO A 265 -9.78 -5.51 -20.94
N LEU A 266 -9.79 -4.63 -19.92
CA LEU A 266 -9.46 -3.21 -20.09
C LEU A 266 -7.96 -3.01 -20.33
N LEU A 267 -7.12 -3.78 -19.63
CA LEU A 267 -5.67 -3.80 -19.81
C LEU A 267 -5.28 -4.32 -21.19
N MET A 268 -6.03 -5.30 -21.75
CA MET A 268 -5.82 -5.82 -23.09
C MET A 268 -6.17 -4.79 -24.19
N HIS A 269 -7.18 -3.97 -23.94
CA HIS A 269 -7.69 -3.00 -24.93
C HIS A 269 -7.04 -1.62 -24.82
N SER A 270 -5.98 -1.47 -24.04
CA SER A 270 -5.27 -0.18 -23.88
C SER A 270 -4.56 0.28 -25.17
N GLY A 271 -4.27 -0.63 -26.10
CA GLY A 271 -3.54 -0.34 -27.33
C GLY A 271 -2.02 -0.15 -27.14
N ARG A 272 -1.51 -0.30 -25.92
CA ARG A 272 -0.10 -0.17 -25.56
C ARG A 272 0.33 -1.22 -24.53
N LYS A 273 1.57 -1.19 -24.05
CA LYS A 273 2.00 -2.02 -22.92
C LYS A 273 1.21 -1.63 -21.68
N SER A 274 0.59 -2.61 -21.02
CA SER A 274 -0.11 -2.44 -19.76
C SER A 274 0.64 -3.08 -18.62
N TYR A 275 0.46 -2.55 -17.40
CA TYR A 275 1.24 -2.95 -16.23
C TYR A 275 0.33 -3.32 -15.06
N VAL A 276 0.64 -4.43 -14.41
CA VAL A 276 0.04 -4.82 -13.13
C VAL A 276 1.16 -4.92 -12.10
N ILE A 277 1.11 -4.09 -11.08
CA ILE A 277 2.09 -4.12 -9.99
C ILE A 277 1.41 -4.56 -8.70
N ASN A 278 1.85 -5.69 -8.19
CA ASN A 278 1.45 -6.23 -6.90
C ASN A 278 2.43 -5.76 -5.82
N VAL A 279 1.97 -4.89 -4.92
CA VAL A 279 2.80 -4.41 -3.81
C VAL A 279 2.93 -5.50 -2.77
N SER A 280 4.08 -6.15 -2.77
CA SER A 280 4.45 -7.24 -1.88
C SER A 280 5.35 -6.74 -0.74
N ALA A 281 5.98 -7.68 -0.05
CA ALA A 281 6.94 -7.44 1.02
C ALA A 281 7.70 -8.73 1.34
N MET A 282 8.80 -8.64 2.09
CA MET A 282 9.57 -9.81 2.57
C MET A 282 8.74 -10.77 3.42
N GLU A 283 7.62 -10.32 3.98
CA GLU A 283 6.62 -11.14 4.66
C GLU A 283 6.09 -12.27 3.78
N GLY A 284 5.91 -12.03 2.48
CA GLY A 284 5.45 -13.03 1.51
C GLY A 284 6.56 -13.82 0.82
N ASN A 285 7.81 -13.61 1.18
CA ASN A 285 8.95 -14.23 0.50
C ASN A 285 9.44 -15.49 1.23
N PHE A 286 9.55 -16.62 0.50
CA PHE A 286 10.03 -17.90 1.04
C PHE A 286 11.56 -17.94 1.19
N PHE A 287 12.27 -17.13 0.41
CA PHE A 287 13.73 -17.03 0.48
C PHE A 287 14.21 -16.18 1.66
N ALA A 288 13.30 -15.52 2.39
CA ALA A 288 13.65 -14.73 3.57
C ALA A 288 14.35 -15.60 4.62
N PRO A 289 15.57 -15.24 5.09
CA PRO A 289 16.42 -16.12 5.89
C PRO A 289 15.86 -16.38 7.29
N ARG A 290 14.94 -15.55 7.74
CA ARG A 290 14.32 -15.68 9.07
C ARG A 290 12.85 -15.36 9.01
N LYS A 291 12.03 -16.30 9.44
CA LYS A 291 10.60 -16.13 9.72
C LYS A 291 10.37 -16.35 11.22
N ASN A 292 9.45 -15.62 11.79
CA ASN A 292 8.97 -15.81 13.16
C ASN A 292 7.48 -16.17 13.14
N SER A 293 6.92 -16.50 14.31
CA SER A 293 5.52 -16.89 14.45
C SER A 293 4.52 -15.73 14.44
N ARG A 294 4.97 -14.50 14.18
CA ARG A 294 4.12 -13.30 14.24
C ARG A 294 3.56 -12.95 12.86
N HIS A 295 2.51 -12.12 12.85
CA HIS A 295 1.82 -11.58 11.66
C HIS A 295 1.65 -12.60 10.53
N VAL A 296 1.31 -13.83 10.89
CA VAL A 296 1.18 -14.98 9.97
C VAL A 296 0.17 -14.70 8.86
N HIS A 297 -0.97 -14.04 9.16
CA HIS A 297 -1.99 -13.63 8.21
C HIS A 297 -1.43 -12.73 7.09
N THR A 298 -0.56 -11.78 7.43
CA THR A 298 0.13 -10.93 6.44
C THR A 298 1.12 -11.74 5.59
N ASN A 299 1.88 -12.65 6.22
CA ASN A 299 2.82 -13.53 5.50
C ASN A 299 2.07 -14.38 4.46
N ILE A 300 0.95 -15.02 4.84
CA ILE A 300 0.11 -15.84 3.95
C ILE A 300 -0.43 -15.00 2.80
N ALA A 301 -1.01 -13.83 3.08
CA ALA A 301 -1.59 -12.98 2.06
C ALA A 301 -0.55 -12.49 1.03
N LYS A 302 0.63 -12.07 1.49
CA LYS A 302 1.70 -11.60 0.59
C LYS A 302 2.35 -12.74 -0.19
N ALA A 303 2.47 -13.95 0.40
CA ALA A 303 2.91 -15.14 -0.33
C ALA A 303 1.91 -15.53 -1.42
N GLY A 304 0.60 -15.48 -1.13
CA GLY A 304 -0.44 -15.69 -2.13
C GLY A 304 -0.40 -14.66 -3.26
N LEU A 305 -0.16 -13.39 -2.94
CA LEU A 305 -0.01 -12.32 -3.94
C LEU A 305 1.23 -12.53 -4.84
N ASN A 306 2.34 -12.99 -4.27
CA ASN A 306 3.53 -13.38 -5.03
C ASN A 306 3.23 -14.59 -5.95
N MET A 307 2.49 -15.58 -5.44
CA MET A 307 2.07 -16.75 -6.21
C MET A 307 1.15 -16.36 -7.36
N LEU A 308 0.22 -15.41 -7.17
CA LEU A 308 -0.60 -14.84 -8.26
C LEU A 308 0.30 -14.30 -9.37
N THR A 309 1.28 -13.45 -9.04
CA THR A 309 2.22 -12.89 -10.02
C THR A 309 2.95 -13.99 -10.78
N ARG A 310 3.53 -14.93 -10.07
CA ARG A 310 4.33 -16.01 -10.67
C ARG A 310 3.49 -16.93 -11.57
N THR A 311 2.24 -17.17 -11.19
CA THR A 311 1.34 -18.09 -11.92
C THR A 311 0.77 -17.46 -13.18
N VAL A 312 0.36 -16.16 -13.10
CA VAL A 312 -0.50 -15.56 -14.14
C VAL A 312 0.30 -14.71 -15.13
N SER A 313 1.48 -14.23 -14.76
CA SER A 313 2.25 -13.27 -15.56
C SER A 313 2.58 -13.73 -16.98
N SER A 314 2.94 -15.00 -17.18
CA SER A 314 3.24 -15.55 -18.52
C SER A 314 2.02 -15.58 -19.43
N HIS A 315 0.82 -15.81 -18.86
CA HIS A 315 -0.43 -15.72 -19.59
C HIS A 315 -0.74 -14.27 -19.96
N LEU A 316 -0.62 -13.35 -19.02
CA LEU A 316 -0.88 -11.92 -19.23
C LEU A 316 0.08 -11.30 -20.27
N LYS A 317 1.33 -11.73 -20.29
CA LYS A 317 2.34 -11.25 -21.26
C LYS A 317 1.91 -11.49 -22.72
N GLN A 318 1.16 -12.55 -23.01
CA GLN A 318 0.62 -12.84 -24.34
C GLN A 318 -0.34 -11.74 -24.82
N PHE A 319 -0.93 -10.97 -23.90
CA PHE A 319 -1.82 -9.84 -24.15
C PHE A 319 -1.14 -8.48 -23.92
N ASN A 320 0.19 -8.44 -23.95
CA ASN A 320 1.00 -7.24 -23.73
C ASN A 320 0.82 -6.61 -22.33
N ILE A 321 0.45 -7.43 -21.32
CA ILE A 321 0.29 -7.04 -19.92
C ILE A 321 1.48 -7.56 -19.11
N PHE A 322 2.22 -6.66 -18.48
CA PHE A 322 3.43 -6.93 -17.73
C PHE A 322 3.14 -6.90 -16.22
N MET A 323 3.01 -8.07 -15.61
CA MET A 323 2.74 -8.20 -14.19
C MET A 323 4.03 -8.49 -13.43
N ASN A 324 4.25 -7.73 -12.34
CA ASN A 324 5.38 -7.94 -11.41
C ASN A 324 4.94 -7.72 -9.96
N SER A 325 5.67 -8.31 -9.02
CA SER A 325 5.60 -8.01 -7.59
C SER A 325 6.75 -7.09 -7.18
N VAL A 326 6.48 -6.18 -6.23
CA VAL A 326 7.48 -5.22 -5.73
C VAL A 326 7.49 -5.21 -4.21
N ASP A 327 8.64 -5.48 -3.62
CA ASP A 327 8.92 -5.17 -2.22
C ASP A 327 9.36 -3.71 -2.11
N THR A 328 8.52 -2.89 -1.48
CA THR A 328 8.77 -1.45 -1.29
C THR A 328 9.84 -1.15 -0.25
N GLY A 329 10.24 -2.16 0.53
CA GLY A 329 11.14 -2.01 1.65
C GLY A 329 10.44 -1.57 2.95
N TRP A 330 11.23 -1.38 3.99
CA TRP A 330 10.72 -1.05 5.31
C TRP A 330 10.63 0.46 5.50
N ILE A 331 9.41 1.00 5.38
CA ILE A 331 9.10 2.43 5.39
C ILE A 331 8.38 2.84 6.67
N THR A 332 7.53 1.95 7.22
CA THR A 332 6.74 2.22 8.42
C THR A 332 6.99 1.18 9.50
N ASN A 333 6.90 1.61 10.75
CA ASN A 333 6.97 0.72 11.89
C ASN A 333 5.54 0.36 12.34
N GLU A 334 5.10 -0.86 12.06
CA GLU A 334 3.77 -1.35 12.42
C GLU A 334 3.68 -1.88 13.87
N LYS A 335 4.81 -1.91 14.60
CA LYS A 335 4.81 -2.26 16.03
C LYS A 335 3.98 -1.27 16.84
N PRO A 336 3.50 -1.66 18.03
CA PRO A 336 2.88 -0.75 18.97
C PRO A 336 3.74 0.49 19.22
N ASN A 337 3.08 1.63 19.51
CA ASN A 337 3.76 2.91 19.66
C ASN A 337 4.96 2.81 20.63
N PRO A 338 6.15 3.32 20.25
CA PRO A 338 7.36 3.25 21.07
C PRO A 338 7.24 3.89 22.46
N GLN A 339 6.31 4.81 22.66
CA GLN A 339 6.04 5.41 23.99
C GLN A 339 5.62 4.38 25.03
N ASN A 340 5.10 3.22 24.59
CA ASN A 340 4.67 2.12 25.45
C ASN A 340 5.73 1.03 25.63
N LEU A 341 6.89 1.11 24.97
CA LEU A 341 7.89 0.04 24.93
C LEU A 341 9.05 0.20 25.96
N GLY A 342 8.92 1.09 26.97
CA GLY A 342 9.91 1.25 28.03
C GLY A 342 11.17 2.06 27.62
N PRO A 343 12.23 2.08 28.45
CA PRO A 343 13.35 3.01 28.30
C PRO A 343 14.31 2.74 27.14
N ASP A 344 14.22 1.60 26.47
CA ASP A 344 15.10 1.28 25.32
C ASP A 344 14.58 1.91 24.01
N LYS A 345 14.37 3.22 24.08
CA LYS A 345 13.75 4.07 23.03
C LYS A 345 14.77 4.46 21.96
N ARG A 346 15.41 3.53 21.28
CA ARG A 346 16.04 3.90 20.01
C ARG A 346 14.92 4.16 19.01
N LYS A 347 14.74 5.46 18.64
CA LYS A 347 13.92 5.81 17.47
C LYS A 347 14.45 4.96 16.30
N THR A 348 13.67 4.00 15.85
CA THR A 348 14.02 3.23 14.65
C THR A 348 14.01 4.23 13.49
N ILE A 349 15.18 4.64 13.04
CA ILE A 349 15.30 5.51 11.86
C ILE A 349 15.02 4.61 10.65
N MET A 350 14.00 4.96 9.88
CA MET A 350 13.73 4.28 8.61
C MET A 350 14.82 4.66 7.61
N ALA A 351 15.33 3.67 6.90
CA ALA A 351 16.40 3.88 5.91
C ALA A 351 15.90 4.60 4.65
N ILE A 352 14.61 4.53 4.39
CA ILE A 352 13.90 5.05 3.22
C ILE A 352 12.55 5.60 3.65
N ASP A 353 11.94 6.41 2.77
CA ASP A 353 10.64 7.04 2.98
C ASP A 353 9.56 6.56 1.99
N GLU A 354 8.37 7.17 2.07
CA GLU A 354 7.21 6.84 1.25
C GLU A 354 7.47 7.08 -0.25
N THR A 355 8.26 8.11 -0.59
CA THR A 355 8.64 8.41 -1.98
C THR A 355 9.55 7.32 -2.56
N ASP A 356 10.49 6.80 -1.76
CA ASP A 356 11.34 5.68 -2.19
C ASP A 356 10.52 4.42 -2.45
N GLY A 357 9.52 4.16 -1.57
CA GLY A 357 8.60 3.04 -1.77
C GLY A 357 7.76 3.19 -3.03
N ALA A 358 7.25 4.38 -3.29
CA ALA A 358 6.49 4.69 -4.51
C ALA A 358 7.35 4.53 -5.76
N MET A 359 8.59 5.01 -5.75
CA MET A 359 9.49 4.86 -6.89
C MET A 359 9.88 3.41 -7.17
N ARG A 360 9.94 2.55 -6.14
CA ARG A 360 10.11 1.11 -6.34
C ARG A 360 8.90 0.48 -7.04
N ILE A 361 7.68 0.90 -6.71
CA ILE A 361 6.46 0.47 -7.39
C ILE A 361 6.46 0.92 -8.85
N LEU A 362 6.90 2.15 -9.12
CA LEU A 362 6.88 2.75 -10.46
C LEU A 362 8.04 2.30 -11.36
N ASP A 363 9.15 1.82 -10.78
CA ASP A 363 10.35 1.45 -11.55
C ASP A 363 10.07 0.40 -12.65
N PRO A 364 9.33 -0.70 -12.43
CA PRO A 364 9.01 -1.64 -13.50
C PRO A 364 8.19 -1.00 -14.64
N ILE A 365 7.34 -0.02 -14.32
CA ILE A 365 6.53 0.72 -15.31
C ILE A 365 7.44 1.65 -16.12
N ILE A 366 8.25 2.47 -15.45
CA ILE A 366 9.19 3.42 -16.08
C ILE A 366 10.16 2.66 -17.00
N ARG A 367 10.72 1.56 -16.52
CA ARG A 367 11.60 0.70 -17.32
C ARG A 367 10.87 0.08 -18.50
N GLY A 368 9.62 -0.36 -18.28
CA GLY A 368 8.80 -0.97 -19.33
C GLY A 368 8.45 0.00 -20.46
N ILE A 369 8.17 1.27 -20.15
CA ILE A 369 7.99 2.36 -21.12
C ILE A 369 9.30 2.63 -21.85
N GLY A 370 10.44 2.57 -21.15
CA GLY A 370 11.78 2.66 -21.73
C GLY A 370 12.23 1.42 -22.53
N GLY A 371 11.35 0.43 -22.75
CA GLY A 371 11.61 -0.74 -23.59
C GLY A 371 11.86 -2.06 -22.86
N SER A 372 11.96 -2.09 -21.52
CA SER A 372 12.08 -3.34 -20.77
C SER A 372 10.84 -4.21 -20.94
N GLU A 373 11.04 -5.53 -20.88
CA GLU A 373 9.99 -6.54 -20.95
C GLU A 373 9.94 -7.40 -19.68
N ASP A 374 10.24 -6.82 -18.54
CA ASP A 374 10.21 -7.52 -17.27
C ASP A 374 8.79 -7.93 -16.87
N PHE A 375 8.56 -9.21 -16.66
CA PHE A 375 7.32 -9.77 -16.13
C PHE A 375 7.59 -11.01 -15.26
N GLY A 376 6.68 -11.34 -14.37
CA GLY A 376 6.75 -12.52 -13.52
C GLY A 376 7.89 -12.47 -12.51
N LYS A 377 8.34 -11.27 -12.14
CA LYS A 377 9.46 -11.04 -11.23
C LYS A 377 9.01 -10.45 -9.90
N LEU A 378 9.78 -10.76 -8.85
CA LEU A 378 9.78 -10.01 -7.61
C LEU A 378 10.96 -9.03 -7.65
N PHE A 379 10.67 -7.75 -7.46
CA PHE A 379 11.70 -6.72 -7.34
C PHE A 379 11.89 -6.28 -5.88
N LYS A 380 13.13 -6.20 -5.44
CA LYS A 380 13.55 -5.63 -4.16
C LYS A 380 14.74 -4.71 -4.40
N ASN A 381 14.70 -3.51 -3.84
CA ASN A 381 15.75 -2.49 -4.05
C ASN A 381 16.08 -2.27 -5.54
N TYR A 382 15.05 -2.28 -6.42
CA TYR A 382 15.13 -2.13 -7.87
C TYR A 382 15.76 -3.31 -8.65
N HIS A 383 16.14 -4.37 -7.98
CA HIS A 383 16.72 -5.57 -8.57
C HIS A 383 15.77 -6.75 -8.47
N GLU A 384 15.88 -7.68 -9.43
CA GLU A 384 15.18 -8.95 -9.32
C GLU A 384 15.66 -9.71 -8.08
N TYR A 385 14.70 -10.25 -7.34
CA TYR A 385 14.93 -10.94 -6.08
C TYR A 385 14.25 -12.33 -6.10
N PRO A 386 14.86 -13.37 -5.50
CA PRO A 386 14.23 -14.69 -5.44
C PRO A 386 12.90 -14.66 -4.70
N TRP A 387 12.01 -15.58 -5.13
CA TRP A 387 10.67 -15.76 -4.57
C TRP A 387 10.69 -16.35 -3.15
#